data_e6172f1e03b31c2c929772f31a2a3ab8
#
_entry.id   e6172f1e03b31c2c929772f31a2a3ab8
#
_cell.length_a   1.000
_cell.length_b   1.000
_cell.length_c   1.000
_cell.angle_alpha   90.00
_cell.angle_beta   90.00
_cell.angle_gamma   90.00
#
_symmetry.space_group_name_H-M   'P 1'
#
loop_
_entity.id
_entity.type
_entity.pdbx_description
1 polymer ?
#
loop_
_entity_poly.entity_id
_entity_poly.type
_entity_poly.pdbx_seq_one_letter_code
_entity_poly.pdbx_strand_id
1 'polypeptide(L)'
;MSGSGRGIGREIALKLAGDGARVVVNDLDAAPAEETMAAIRGIGGDAVACNGDVTAEGFAERFVSAAVDTWGGLDIVVNNAGYTWDNVIQKMTDEQWFAILNVHLTAPFRIMRAASGFIREAAKREAEEGREVFRKVVNISSTSGVYGNAGQANYSAAKAGIMGLTRAMAKEWGRYKVNVNAVAFGLIMTRLTETPADAGGT
;
A
#
# COMPACT_ATOMS: atom_id res chain seq x y z
N MET A 1 -1.60 -1.86 6.30
CA MET A 1 -1.97 -1.26 5.00
C MET A 1 -1.47 0.16 4.93
N SER A 2 -0.69 0.54 3.93
CA SER A 2 -0.18 1.91 3.78
C SER A 2 -1.24 2.85 3.18
N GLY A 3 -1.26 4.14 3.59
CA GLY A 3 -2.20 5.13 3.12
C GLY A 3 -3.66 4.75 3.39
N SER A 4 -3.96 4.29 4.60
CA SER A 4 -5.27 3.76 4.97
C SER A 4 -6.07 4.67 5.91
N GLY A 5 -5.62 5.91 6.12
CA GLY A 5 -6.35 6.89 6.93
C GLY A 5 -7.53 7.52 6.17
N ARG A 6 -7.53 7.50 4.84
CA ARG A 6 -8.57 8.16 4.03
C ARG A 6 -8.76 7.50 2.67
N GLY A 7 -9.82 7.90 1.96
CA GLY A 7 -10.12 7.48 0.58
C GLY A 7 -10.19 5.97 0.39
N ILE A 8 -9.69 5.47 -0.74
CA ILE A 8 -9.70 4.04 -1.09
C ILE A 8 -9.05 3.20 0.01
N GLY A 9 -7.93 3.66 0.56
CA GLY A 9 -7.22 2.95 1.61
C GLY A 9 -8.06 2.74 2.88
N ARG A 10 -8.80 3.76 3.30
CA ARG A 10 -9.72 3.66 4.44
C ARG A 10 -10.81 2.62 4.20
N GLU A 11 -11.46 2.66 3.04
CA GLU A 11 -12.54 1.73 2.71
C GLU A 11 -12.05 0.28 2.64
N ILE A 12 -10.86 0.05 2.08
CA ILE A 12 -10.24 -1.29 2.09
C ILE A 12 -9.92 -1.73 3.52
N ALA A 13 -9.37 -0.84 4.36
CA ALA A 13 -9.06 -1.14 5.75
C ALA A 13 -10.32 -1.54 6.55
N LEU A 14 -11.40 -0.78 6.39
CA LEU A 14 -12.70 -1.08 7.01
C LEU A 14 -13.28 -2.41 6.53
N LYS A 15 -13.22 -2.66 5.21
CA LYS A 15 -13.71 -3.94 4.66
C LYS A 15 -12.91 -5.12 5.20
N LEU A 16 -11.58 -5.04 5.22
CA LEU A 16 -10.73 -6.09 5.76
C LEU A 16 -10.98 -6.31 7.26
N ALA A 17 -11.15 -5.24 8.03
CA ALA A 17 -11.48 -5.33 9.45
C ALA A 17 -12.85 -5.98 9.67
N GLY A 18 -13.87 -5.62 8.87
CA GLY A 18 -15.18 -6.24 8.88
C GLY A 18 -15.17 -7.73 8.54
N ASP A 19 -14.17 -8.18 7.78
CA ASP A 19 -13.94 -9.60 7.49
C ASP A 19 -13.05 -10.30 8.55
N GLY A 20 -12.74 -9.61 9.66
CA GLY A 20 -12.00 -10.16 10.79
C GLY A 20 -10.48 -9.95 10.76
N ALA A 21 -9.94 -9.17 9.83
CA ALA A 21 -8.53 -8.82 9.84
C ALA A 21 -8.21 -7.78 10.93
N ARG A 22 -7.07 -7.93 11.60
CA ARG A 22 -6.47 -6.88 12.44
C ARG A 22 -5.62 -5.98 11.55
N VAL A 23 -5.76 -4.65 11.68
CA VAL A 23 -5.23 -3.71 10.70
C VAL A 23 -4.20 -2.75 11.29
N VAL A 24 -2.99 -2.74 10.75
CA VAL A 24 -2.07 -1.61 10.94
C VAL A 24 -2.50 -0.49 9.99
N VAL A 25 -3.01 0.60 10.56
CA VAL A 25 -3.43 1.80 9.82
C VAL A 25 -2.24 2.73 9.68
N ASN A 26 -2.00 3.23 8.48
CA ASN A 26 -0.99 4.25 8.21
C ASN A 26 -1.58 5.42 7.44
N ASP A 27 -1.25 6.59 7.84
CA ASP A 27 -1.37 7.84 7.07
C ASP A 27 -0.17 8.73 7.39
N LEU A 28 0.10 9.71 6.54
CA LEU A 28 1.10 10.74 6.82
C LEU A 28 0.69 11.56 8.05
N ASP A 29 -0.61 11.87 8.14
CA ASP A 29 -1.21 12.62 9.23
C ASP A 29 -1.83 11.67 10.28
N ALA A 30 -1.70 12.03 11.56
CA ALA A 30 -2.23 11.20 12.65
C ALA A 30 -3.76 11.19 12.70
N ALA A 31 -4.41 12.34 12.51
CA ALA A 31 -5.85 12.46 12.66
C ALA A 31 -6.68 11.53 11.75
N PRO A 32 -6.42 11.44 10.43
CA PRO A 32 -7.14 10.49 9.57
C PRO A 32 -6.89 9.02 9.95
N ALA A 33 -5.69 8.70 10.43
CA ALA A 33 -5.40 7.35 10.90
C ALA A 33 -6.21 7.01 12.16
N GLU A 34 -6.31 7.95 13.11
CA GLU A 34 -7.11 7.81 14.32
C GLU A 34 -8.60 7.66 14.01
N GLU A 35 -9.13 8.46 13.08
CA GLU A 35 -10.51 8.34 12.61
C GLU A 35 -10.80 6.97 12.01
N THR A 36 -9.89 6.46 11.20
CA THR A 36 -10.03 5.12 10.61
C THR A 36 -9.95 4.04 11.67
N MET A 37 -9.03 4.15 12.63
CA MET A 37 -8.95 3.20 13.75
C MET A 37 -10.22 3.22 14.61
N ALA A 38 -10.76 4.41 14.88
CA ALA A 38 -12.02 4.55 15.63
C ALA A 38 -13.19 3.87 14.88
N ALA A 39 -13.26 4.06 13.56
CA ALA A 39 -14.26 3.40 12.73
C ALA A 39 -14.12 1.87 12.71
N ILE A 40 -12.86 1.36 12.63
CA ILE A 40 -12.60 -0.09 12.71
C ILE A 40 -13.04 -0.65 14.06
N ARG A 41 -12.72 0.04 15.16
CA ARG A 41 -13.17 -0.39 16.50
C ARG A 41 -14.69 -0.32 16.65
N GLY A 42 -15.32 0.68 16.03
CA GLY A 42 -16.78 0.85 16.02
C GLY A 42 -17.54 -0.32 15.36
N ILE A 43 -16.90 -1.05 14.46
CA ILE A 43 -17.47 -2.29 13.86
C ILE A 43 -16.95 -3.57 14.54
N GLY A 44 -16.31 -3.45 15.71
CA GLY A 44 -15.78 -4.59 16.47
C GLY A 44 -14.43 -5.13 15.99
N GLY A 45 -13.76 -4.43 15.07
CA GLY A 45 -12.42 -4.80 14.59
C GLY A 45 -11.30 -4.31 15.51
N ASP A 46 -10.07 -4.77 15.23
CA ASP A 46 -8.85 -4.38 15.96
C ASP A 46 -7.89 -3.65 15.04
N ALA A 47 -7.34 -2.54 15.52
CA ALA A 47 -6.40 -1.72 14.75
C ALA A 47 -5.38 -0.99 15.62
N VAL A 48 -4.16 -0.86 15.09
CA VAL A 48 -3.09 -0.03 15.62
C VAL A 48 -2.59 0.94 14.56
N ALA A 49 -2.03 2.08 14.97
CA ALA A 49 -1.45 3.06 14.05
C ALA A 49 0.05 2.83 13.85
N CYS A 50 0.51 3.07 12.64
CA CYS A 50 1.92 3.33 12.33
C CYS A 50 1.98 4.52 11.39
N ASN A 51 1.89 5.73 11.94
CA ASN A 51 1.87 6.97 11.18
C ASN A 51 3.25 7.35 10.65
N GLY A 52 3.26 8.12 9.58
CA GLY A 52 4.44 8.72 8.98
C GLY A 52 4.56 8.47 7.48
N ASP A 53 5.60 9.09 6.92
CA ASP A 53 5.92 9.00 5.52
C ASP A 53 6.46 7.60 5.18
N VAL A 54 5.78 6.92 4.25
CA VAL A 54 6.18 5.60 3.77
C VAL A 54 7.54 5.57 3.08
N THR A 55 8.03 6.74 2.65
CA THR A 55 9.33 6.89 2.00
C THR A 55 10.48 7.11 2.98
N ALA A 56 10.17 7.44 4.24
CA ALA A 56 11.17 7.73 5.27
C ALA A 56 12.05 6.50 5.57
N GLU A 57 13.29 6.77 5.95
CA GLU A 57 14.22 5.73 6.39
C GLU A 57 13.67 5.01 7.64
N GLY A 58 13.80 3.69 7.69
CA GLY A 58 13.32 2.87 8.80
C GLY A 58 11.79 2.74 8.90
N PHE A 59 11.01 3.41 8.03
CA PHE A 59 9.55 3.31 8.07
C PHE A 59 9.07 1.88 7.78
N ALA A 60 9.62 1.24 6.76
CA ALA A 60 9.19 -0.09 6.34
C ALA A 60 9.34 -1.12 7.45
N GLU A 61 10.45 -1.06 8.16
CA GLU A 61 10.75 -1.93 9.31
C GLU A 61 9.76 -1.70 10.44
N ARG A 62 9.54 -0.44 10.86
CA ARG A 62 8.55 -0.09 11.90
C ARG A 62 7.14 -0.52 11.51
N PHE A 63 6.79 -0.36 10.24
CA PHE A 63 5.46 -0.69 9.74
C PHE A 63 5.17 -2.20 9.77
N VAL A 64 6.15 -3.02 9.43
CA VAL A 64 6.07 -4.48 9.54
C VAL A 64 6.07 -4.90 11.02
N SER A 65 6.97 -4.34 11.84
CA SER A 65 7.04 -4.60 13.26
C SER A 65 5.74 -4.27 13.99
N ALA A 66 5.04 -3.21 13.60
CA ALA A 66 3.77 -2.86 14.21
C ALA A 66 2.72 -4.00 14.17
N ALA A 67 2.69 -4.80 13.10
CA ALA A 67 1.84 -5.99 13.03
C ALA A 67 2.41 -7.16 13.83
N VAL A 68 3.70 -7.45 13.63
CA VAL A 68 4.36 -8.62 14.21
C VAL A 68 4.43 -8.50 15.74
N ASP A 69 4.80 -7.34 16.27
CA ASP A 69 4.95 -7.10 17.71
C ASP A 69 3.59 -7.05 18.42
N THR A 70 2.55 -6.53 17.75
CA THR A 70 1.22 -6.42 18.36
C THR A 70 0.47 -7.75 18.34
N TRP A 71 0.56 -8.51 17.23
CA TRP A 71 -0.28 -9.69 17.03
C TRP A 71 0.48 -10.99 16.75
N GLY A 72 1.80 -10.96 16.72
CA GLY A 72 2.63 -12.13 16.44
C GLY A 72 2.59 -12.58 14.97
N GLY A 73 2.00 -11.79 14.06
CA GLY A 73 1.74 -12.22 12.69
C GLY A 73 1.68 -11.12 11.65
N LEU A 74 1.86 -11.53 10.39
CA LEU A 74 1.67 -10.69 9.21
C LEU A 74 1.18 -11.55 8.04
N ASP A 75 -0.07 -11.43 7.68
CA ASP A 75 -0.69 -12.26 6.64
C ASP A 75 -0.99 -11.49 5.36
N ILE A 76 -1.30 -10.19 5.47
CA ILE A 76 -1.70 -9.35 4.34
C ILE A 76 -0.90 -8.06 4.33
N VAL A 77 -0.27 -7.76 3.19
CA VAL A 77 0.37 -6.47 2.93
C VAL A 77 -0.39 -5.77 1.80
N VAL A 78 -0.87 -4.55 2.04
CA VAL A 78 -1.50 -3.71 1.00
C VAL A 78 -0.67 -2.44 0.84
N ASN A 79 0.01 -2.31 -0.29
CA ASN A 79 0.77 -1.14 -0.68
C ASN A 79 -0.15 -0.20 -1.47
N ASN A 80 -0.76 0.75 -0.76
CA ASN A 80 -1.77 1.67 -1.32
C ASN A 80 -1.36 3.14 -1.23
N ALA A 81 -0.50 3.54 -0.30
CA ALA A 81 -0.08 4.92 -0.14
C ALA A 81 0.38 5.55 -1.46
N GLY A 82 -0.05 6.78 -1.70
CA GLY A 82 0.36 7.50 -2.88
C GLY A 82 -0.39 8.80 -3.11
N TYR A 83 0.17 9.60 -4.00
CA TYR A 83 -0.37 10.86 -4.50
C TYR A 83 0.11 11.08 -5.94
N THR A 84 -0.35 12.13 -6.61
CA THR A 84 0.14 12.54 -7.93
C THR A 84 0.83 13.90 -7.85
N TRP A 85 1.85 14.08 -8.67
CA TRP A 85 2.53 15.35 -8.88
C TRP A 85 2.82 15.48 -10.36
N ASP A 86 1.78 15.84 -11.07
CA ASP A 86 1.71 15.78 -12.52
C ASP A 86 2.41 16.98 -13.16
N ASN A 87 3.06 16.74 -14.28
CA ASN A 87 3.59 17.78 -15.16
C ASN A 87 3.86 17.20 -16.54
N VAL A 88 3.85 18.06 -17.57
CA VAL A 88 4.31 17.67 -18.91
C VAL A 88 5.81 17.42 -18.91
N ILE A 89 6.28 16.51 -19.76
CA ILE A 89 7.66 16.01 -19.70
C ILE A 89 8.74 17.09 -19.71
N GLN A 90 8.55 18.14 -20.51
CA GLN A 90 9.52 19.23 -20.62
C GLN A 90 9.56 20.19 -19.40
N LYS A 91 8.62 20.05 -18.47
CA LYS A 91 8.54 20.82 -17.23
C LYS A 91 8.65 19.97 -15.97
N MET A 92 8.62 18.65 -16.12
CA MET A 92 8.74 17.72 -14.99
C MET A 92 10.16 17.82 -14.41
N THR A 93 10.24 18.14 -13.12
CA THR A 93 11.52 18.20 -12.42
C THR A 93 11.96 16.83 -11.91
N ASP A 94 13.27 16.66 -11.66
CA ASP A 94 13.79 15.46 -11.01
C ASP A 94 13.15 15.24 -9.63
N GLU A 95 12.85 16.31 -8.90
CA GLU A 95 12.14 16.23 -7.61
C GLU A 95 10.76 15.60 -7.78
N GLN A 96 9.95 16.07 -8.74
CA GLN A 96 8.63 15.49 -9.05
C GLN A 96 8.76 14.02 -9.47
N TRP A 97 9.76 13.71 -10.30
CA TRP A 97 10.04 12.36 -10.75
C TRP A 97 10.34 11.43 -9.59
N PHE A 98 11.37 11.76 -8.80
CA PHE A 98 11.79 10.88 -7.70
C PHE A 98 10.78 10.80 -6.55
N ALA A 99 10.08 11.88 -6.23
CA ALA A 99 9.03 11.86 -5.20
C ALA A 99 7.96 10.81 -5.53
N ILE A 100 7.47 10.78 -6.77
CA ILE A 100 6.44 9.84 -7.20
C ILE A 100 6.99 8.41 -7.31
N LEU A 101 8.19 8.21 -7.85
CA LEU A 101 8.81 6.89 -7.85
C LEU A 101 9.04 6.35 -6.43
N ASN A 102 9.45 7.21 -5.50
CA ASN A 102 9.72 6.81 -4.13
C ASN A 102 8.46 6.31 -3.42
N VAL A 103 7.35 7.02 -3.52
CA VAL A 103 6.11 6.61 -2.83
C VAL A 103 5.45 5.40 -3.50
N HIS A 104 5.45 5.31 -4.84
CA HIS A 104 4.69 4.30 -5.56
C HIS A 104 5.46 3.02 -5.91
N LEU A 105 6.78 3.06 -5.87
CA LEU A 105 7.63 1.92 -6.26
C LEU A 105 8.65 1.56 -5.19
N THR A 106 9.45 2.55 -4.72
CA THR A 106 10.52 2.29 -3.75
C THR A 106 9.96 1.93 -2.37
N ALA A 107 8.94 2.62 -1.89
CA ALA A 107 8.31 2.32 -0.60
C ALA A 107 7.67 0.92 -0.56
N PRO A 108 6.84 0.50 -1.55
CA PRO A 108 6.36 -0.87 -1.65
C PRO A 108 7.49 -1.92 -1.67
N PHE A 109 8.56 -1.67 -2.42
CA PHE A 109 9.74 -2.54 -2.41
C PHE A 109 10.34 -2.67 -1.01
N ARG A 110 10.55 -1.55 -0.30
CA ARG A 110 11.09 -1.55 1.07
C ARG A 110 10.20 -2.29 2.05
N ILE A 111 8.88 -2.08 1.98
CA ILE A 111 7.90 -2.77 2.84
C ILE A 111 7.93 -4.29 2.60
N MET A 112 7.93 -4.73 1.34
CA MET A 112 8.03 -6.15 1.02
C MET A 112 9.39 -6.72 1.49
N ARG A 113 10.49 -6.00 1.28
CA ARG A 113 11.81 -6.40 1.76
C ARG A 113 11.83 -6.55 3.28
N ALA A 114 11.26 -5.61 4.03
CA ALA A 114 11.16 -5.69 5.49
C ALA A 114 10.30 -6.88 5.94
N ALA A 115 9.20 -7.18 5.24
CA ALA A 115 8.34 -8.31 5.53
C ALA A 115 8.99 -9.67 5.24
N SER A 116 10.01 -9.72 4.37
CA SER A 116 10.58 -10.97 3.85
C SER A 116 11.17 -11.88 4.93
N GLY A 117 11.81 -11.30 5.95
CA GLY A 117 12.37 -12.05 7.08
C GLY A 117 11.28 -12.82 7.83
N PHE A 118 10.26 -12.10 8.27
CA PHE A 118 9.12 -12.70 8.98
C PHE A 118 8.41 -13.77 8.13
N ILE A 119 8.12 -13.46 6.87
CA ILE A 119 7.40 -14.38 5.96
C ILE A 119 8.17 -15.70 5.79
N ARG A 120 9.48 -15.65 5.59
CA ARG A 120 10.32 -16.83 5.41
C ARG A 120 10.36 -17.71 6.67
N GLU A 121 10.57 -17.08 7.83
CA GLU A 121 10.60 -17.78 9.12
C GLU A 121 9.25 -18.40 9.46
N ALA A 122 8.17 -17.67 9.24
CA ALA A 122 6.81 -18.16 9.46
C ALA A 122 6.49 -19.35 8.53
N ALA A 123 6.77 -19.23 7.24
CA ALA A 123 6.54 -20.31 6.27
C ALA A 123 7.34 -21.58 6.58
N LYS A 124 8.57 -21.43 7.12
CA LYS A 124 9.39 -22.58 7.56
C LYS A 124 8.73 -23.29 8.73
N ARG A 125 8.36 -22.56 9.80
CA ARG A 125 7.70 -23.15 10.98
C ARG A 125 6.38 -23.83 10.61
N GLU A 126 5.57 -23.20 9.77
CA GLU A 126 4.29 -23.72 9.31
C GLU A 126 4.46 -25.03 8.52
N ALA A 127 5.48 -25.11 7.66
CA ALA A 127 5.81 -26.34 6.94
C ALA A 127 6.27 -27.48 7.89
N GLU A 128 7.09 -27.17 8.92
CA GLU A 128 7.50 -28.12 9.94
C GLU A 128 6.31 -28.65 10.78
N GLU A 129 5.29 -27.78 10.99
CA GLU A 129 4.04 -28.13 11.68
C GLU A 129 2.98 -28.80 10.77
N GLY A 130 3.28 -28.99 9.50
CA GLY A 130 2.33 -29.53 8.52
C GLY A 130 1.16 -28.61 8.21
N ARG A 131 1.28 -27.30 8.48
CA ARG A 131 0.25 -26.29 8.22
C ARG A 131 0.49 -25.58 6.89
N GLU A 132 -0.55 -25.33 6.15
CA GLU A 132 -0.50 -24.53 4.93
C GLU A 132 -1.17 -23.17 5.14
N VAL A 133 -0.37 -22.10 5.10
CA VAL A 133 -0.83 -20.72 5.30
C VAL A 133 -0.54 -19.89 4.05
N PHE A 134 -1.59 -19.31 3.47
CA PHE A 134 -1.50 -18.46 2.28
C PHE A 134 -1.51 -16.98 2.66
N ARG A 135 -0.37 -16.31 2.49
CA ARG A 135 -0.25 -14.87 2.67
C ARG A 135 -0.55 -14.10 1.39
N LYS A 136 -0.86 -12.83 1.52
CA LYS A 136 -1.27 -11.99 0.40
C LYS A 136 -0.47 -10.68 0.38
N VAL A 137 -0.01 -10.29 -0.80
CA VAL A 137 0.46 -8.95 -1.07
C VAL A 137 -0.39 -8.34 -2.19
N VAL A 138 -0.91 -7.16 -1.96
CA VAL A 138 -1.65 -6.39 -2.95
C VAL A 138 -0.96 -5.06 -3.18
N ASN A 139 -0.51 -4.83 -4.39
CA ASN A 139 0.09 -3.58 -4.83
C ASN A 139 -0.94 -2.78 -5.62
N ILE A 140 -1.20 -1.55 -5.22
CA ILE A 140 -2.13 -0.68 -5.93
C ILE A 140 -1.41 -0.04 -7.11
N SER A 141 -1.80 -0.46 -8.32
CA SER A 141 -1.40 0.13 -9.59
C SER A 141 -2.47 1.09 -10.11
N SER A 142 -2.47 1.38 -11.38
CA SER A 142 -3.40 2.28 -12.06
C SER A 142 -3.49 1.94 -13.54
N THR A 143 -4.62 2.27 -14.16
CA THR A 143 -4.75 2.28 -15.62
C THR A 143 -3.71 3.19 -16.29
N SER A 144 -3.25 4.27 -15.63
CA SER A 144 -2.13 5.09 -16.09
C SER A 144 -0.82 4.29 -16.20
N GLY A 145 -0.61 3.28 -15.36
CA GLY A 145 0.53 2.37 -15.48
C GLY A 145 0.40 1.33 -16.60
N VAL A 146 -0.83 1.05 -17.05
CA VAL A 146 -1.12 0.11 -18.13
C VAL A 146 -1.07 0.78 -19.50
N TYR A 147 -1.71 1.95 -19.61
CA TYR A 147 -1.94 2.63 -20.89
C TYR A 147 -1.17 3.95 -21.03
N GLY A 148 -0.58 4.45 -19.96
CA GLY A 148 -0.02 5.80 -19.90
C GLY A 148 -1.11 6.85 -19.67
N ASN A 149 -0.68 8.05 -19.23
CA ASN A 149 -1.52 9.24 -19.17
C ASN A 149 -0.66 10.49 -19.42
N ALA A 150 -1.15 11.40 -20.25
CA ALA A 150 -0.44 12.64 -20.54
C ALA A 150 -0.25 13.47 -19.25
N GLY A 151 0.95 14.01 -19.05
CA GLY A 151 1.29 14.76 -17.84
C GLY A 151 1.68 13.88 -16.64
N GLN A 152 1.61 12.56 -16.75
CA GLN A 152 1.88 11.61 -15.67
C GLN A 152 3.05 10.66 -16.00
N ALA A 153 4.12 11.15 -16.61
CA ALA A 153 5.26 10.29 -16.98
C ALA A 153 5.86 9.59 -15.75
N ASN A 154 6.05 10.30 -14.63
CA ASN A 154 6.54 9.76 -13.36
C ASN A 154 5.55 8.72 -12.76
N TYR A 155 4.28 9.08 -12.66
CA TYR A 155 3.24 8.22 -12.09
C TYR A 155 3.01 6.97 -12.94
N SER A 156 2.91 7.11 -14.27
CA SER A 156 2.77 5.98 -15.19
C SER A 156 3.96 5.04 -15.11
N ALA A 157 5.18 5.58 -15.08
CA ALA A 157 6.39 4.77 -14.92
C ALA A 157 6.40 3.99 -13.60
N ALA A 158 6.07 4.65 -12.47
CA ALA A 158 6.01 4.01 -11.16
C ALA A 158 4.93 2.92 -11.11
N LYS A 159 3.73 3.20 -11.64
CA LYS A 159 2.60 2.27 -11.67
C LYS A 159 2.80 1.10 -12.66
N ALA A 160 3.57 1.27 -13.73
CA ALA A 160 4.05 0.18 -14.57
C ALA A 160 5.14 -0.63 -13.85
N GLY A 161 6.07 0.04 -13.18
CA GLY A 161 7.15 -0.58 -12.42
C GLY A 161 6.64 -1.49 -11.30
N ILE A 162 5.61 -1.07 -10.55
CA ILE A 162 5.03 -1.89 -9.48
C ILE A 162 4.40 -3.18 -10.03
N MET A 163 3.87 -3.21 -11.25
CA MET A 163 3.37 -4.42 -11.88
C MET A 163 4.52 -5.39 -12.23
N GLY A 164 5.67 -4.86 -12.67
CA GLY A 164 6.89 -5.64 -12.88
C GLY A 164 7.39 -6.27 -11.57
N LEU A 165 7.50 -5.45 -10.52
CA LEU A 165 7.88 -5.90 -9.18
C LEU A 165 6.91 -6.97 -8.64
N THR A 166 5.60 -6.78 -8.83
CA THR A 166 4.57 -7.77 -8.46
C THR A 166 4.82 -9.13 -9.10
N ARG A 167 5.10 -9.16 -10.40
CA ARG A 167 5.35 -10.42 -11.14
C ARG A 167 6.63 -11.12 -10.66
N ALA A 168 7.69 -10.36 -10.39
CA ALA A 168 8.94 -10.90 -9.86
C ALA A 168 8.71 -11.53 -8.48
N MET A 169 8.07 -10.79 -7.57
CA MET A 169 7.80 -11.26 -6.21
C MET A 169 6.81 -12.43 -6.16
N ALA A 170 5.83 -12.49 -7.05
CA ALA A 170 4.92 -13.63 -7.16
C ALA A 170 5.69 -14.94 -7.50
N LYS A 171 6.69 -14.86 -8.38
CA LYS A 171 7.55 -16.01 -8.71
C LYS A 171 8.49 -16.38 -7.56
N GLU A 172 9.10 -15.37 -6.92
CA GLU A 172 10.07 -15.58 -5.84
C GLU A 172 9.42 -16.13 -4.57
N TRP A 173 8.25 -15.59 -4.21
CA TRP A 173 7.57 -15.89 -2.96
C TRP A 173 6.50 -16.99 -3.05
N GLY A 174 6.22 -17.48 -4.24
CA GLY A 174 5.29 -18.61 -4.44
C GLY A 174 5.65 -19.85 -3.62
N ARG A 175 6.95 -20.14 -3.47
CA ARG A 175 7.44 -21.24 -2.62
C ARG A 175 7.12 -21.07 -1.11
N TYR A 176 6.82 -19.85 -0.67
CA TYR A 176 6.40 -19.53 0.72
C TYR A 176 4.87 -19.39 0.81
N LYS A 177 4.12 -19.80 -0.22
CA LYS A 177 2.64 -19.68 -0.30
C LYS A 177 2.16 -18.22 -0.21
N VAL A 178 2.93 -17.28 -0.74
CA VAL A 178 2.52 -15.87 -0.84
C VAL A 178 1.99 -15.58 -2.21
N ASN A 179 0.74 -15.13 -2.29
CA ASN A 179 0.16 -14.59 -3.50
C ASN A 179 0.48 -13.10 -3.60
N VAL A 180 1.17 -12.68 -4.64
CA VAL A 180 1.49 -11.27 -4.89
C VAL A 180 0.74 -10.80 -6.13
N ASN A 181 -0.15 -9.84 -5.95
CA ASN A 181 -1.01 -9.32 -7.01
C ASN A 181 -0.95 -7.80 -7.09
N ALA A 182 -1.29 -7.26 -8.26
CA ALA A 182 -1.50 -5.83 -8.46
C ALA A 182 -2.94 -5.59 -8.93
N VAL A 183 -3.53 -4.49 -8.44
CA VAL A 183 -4.85 -4.01 -8.89
C VAL A 183 -4.64 -2.67 -9.59
N ALA A 184 -5.02 -2.59 -10.85
CA ALA A 184 -4.96 -1.36 -11.64
C ALA A 184 -6.35 -0.71 -11.66
N PHE A 185 -6.58 0.23 -10.75
CA PHE A 185 -7.83 0.99 -10.74
C PHE A 185 -7.93 1.91 -11.95
N GLY A 186 -9.16 2.07 -12.45
CA GLY A 186 -9.55 3.19 -13.31
C GLY A 186 -9.74 4.47 -12.52
N LEU A 187 -10.52 5.40 -13.07
CA LEU A 187 -10.88 6.64 -12.39
C LEU A 187 -11.87 6.31 -11.26
N ILE A 188 -11.45 6.56 -10.02
CA ILE A 188 -12.30 6.45 -8.84
C ILE A 188 -12.40 7.84 -8.22
N MET A 189 -13.61 8.33 -8.01
CA MET A 189 -13.85 9.64 -7.39
C MET A 189 -13.35 9.61 -5.94
N THR A 190 -12.31 10.38 -5.69
CA THR A 190 -11.71 10.59 -4.38
C THR A 190 -11.15 12.00 -4.34
N ARG A 191 -10.72 12.48 -3.18
CA ARG A 191 -10.04 13.77 -3.06
C ARG A 191 -8.86 13.95 -4.04
N LEU A 192 -8.21 12.87 -4.47
CA LEU A 192 -7.12 12.93 -5.46
C LEU A 192 -7.61 13.17 -6.90
N THR A 193 -8.88 12.90 -7.16
CA THR A 193 -9.50 13.00 -8.49
C THR A 193 -10.56 14.08 -8.57
N GLU A 194 -10.92 14.72 -7.45
CA GLU A 194 -11.76 15.92 -7.42
C GLU A 194 -10.99 17.07 -8.08
N THR A 195 -11.48 17.55 -9.22
CA THR A 195 -10.94 18.74 -9.85
C THR A 195 -11.50 19.98 -9.16
N PRO A 196 -10.74 21.10 -9.05
CA PRO A 196 -11.23 22.36 -8.49
C PRO A 196 -12.45 22.95 -9.21
N ALA A 197 -12.91 22.37 -10.31
CA ALA A 197 -14.08 22.80 -11.09
C ALA A 197 -15.42 22.53 -10.38
N ASP A 198 -15.45 21.67 -9.36
CA ASP A 198 -16.66 21.46 -8.55
C ASP A 198 -16.77 22.44 -7.36
N ALA A 199 -15.79 23.32 -7.21
CA ALA A 199 -15.80 24.43 -6.25
C ALA A 199 -16.14 25.74 -6.97
N GLY A 200 -17.38 25.87 -7.48
CA GLY A 200 -17.94 27.14 -7.90
C GLY A 200 -18.12 27.32 -9.38
N GLY A 201 -19.18 26.75 -9.92
CA GLY A 201 -19.82 27.26 -11.12
C GLY A 201 -20.54 28.57 -10.79
N THR A 202 -20.18 29.63 -11.44
CA THR A 202 -21.08 30.73 -11.86
C THR A 202 -20.98 30.88 -13.34
#